data_79169dd1461d678327e57ed20ab3c5b9
#
_entry.id   79169dd1461d678327e57ed20ab3c5b9
#
_cell.length_a   1.000
_cell.length_b   1.000
_cell.length_c   1.000
_cell.angle_alpha   90.00
_cell.angle_beta   90.00
_cell.angle_gamma   90.00
#
_symmetry.space_group_name_H-M   'P 1'
#
loop_
_entity.id
_entity.type
_entity.pdbx_description
1 polymer ?
#
loop_
_entity_poly.entity_id
_entity_poly.type
_entity_poly.pdbx_seq_one_letter_code
_entity_poly.pdbx_strand_id
1 'polypeptide(L)'
;MTTEEPTISTPWRSDPAAMTERIEAWWTQKMQPGVKILDMTAPEGSGMSSETLLFTVQPADGAPERYVARLAPLESQQFQVFPEYDLELQRRVMQTVGEHTDVPVPDVVAHETDADWLGAPFLLMRRIDGIVPSDIPPYTMAGWLFDATPADQRKLERESVRVLARLHALTPETHDLAFLDRPQFGAGALDQHLNYQRWYYDWAREGQRVPLIERTFAALDKTRPAEGPTVLNWGDSRIGNMMFADFAPAAVLDWEMAAIGPAEIDVGWMIFLHRFFEDMTYKYGMPCLEDFLQRDRVAEIYAEESGREVHDLEWYEMFAAQRFAIVSIRTTWRTVAYGDAEAPEDLDDVIMFRSLLEEMVERAQAL
;
A
#
# COMPACT_ATOMS: atom_id res chain seq x y z
N MET A 1 -23.09 -8.47 -25.62
CA MET A 1 -22.44 -9.44 -24.71
C MET A 1 -22.05 -8.65 -23.48
N THR A 2 -22.77 -8.81 -22.41
CA THR A 2 -22.42 -8.27 -21.09
C THR A 2 -21.24 -9.10 -20.63
N THR A 3 -20.05 -8.53 -20.69
CA THR A 3 -18.87 -9.08 -20.01
C THR A 3 -19.12 -8.91 -18.52
N GLU A 4 -19.50 -10.00 -17.84
CA GLU A 4 -19.41 -10.05 -16.39
C GLU A 4 -17.93 -9.83 -16.03
N GLU A 5 -17.64 -8.77 -15.29
CA GLU A 5 -16.32 -8.57 -14.71
C GLU A 5 -16.00 -9.76 -13.80
N PRO A 6 -14.77 -10.30 -13.83
CA PRO A 6 -14.38 -11.38 -12.96
C PRO A 6 -14.45 -10.89 -11.50
N THR A 7 -15.46 -11.28 -10.78
CA THR A 7 -15.60 -11.04 -9.35
C THR A 7 -14.63 -11.96 -8.62
N ILE A 8 -13.54 -11.41 -8.07
CA ILE A 8 -12.68 -12.16 -7.16
C ILE A 8 -13.51 -12.54 -5.93
N SER A 9 -13.57 -13.83 -5.65
CA SER A 9 -14.26 -14.34 -4.46
C SER A 9 -13.64 -13.75 -3.20
N THR A 10 -14.46 -13.10 -2.35
CA THR A 10 -14.04 -12.49 -1.08
C THR A 10 -14.85 -13.04 0.09
N PRO A 11 -14.77 -14.36 0.37
CA PRO A 11 -15.61 -15.02 1.38
C PRO A 11 -15.29 -14.60 2.83
N TRP A 12 -14.21 -13.83 3.02
CA TRP A 12 -13.83 -13.27 4.32
C TRP A 12 -14.51 -11.95 4.65
N ARG A 13 -15.29 -11.37 3.72
CA ARG A 13 -15.96 -10.09 3.98
C ARG A 13 -17.19 -10.28 4.85
N SER A 14 -17.31 -9.38 5.83
CA SER A 14 -18.48 -9.33 6.71
C SER A 14 -19.73 -8.87 5.94
N ASP A 15 -20.90 -9.35 6.36
CA ASP A 15 -22.17 -8.81 5.87
C ASP A 15 -22.38 -7.39 6.41
N PRO A 16 -22.42 -6.34 5.57
CA PRO A 16 -22.63 -4.97 6.02
C PRO A 16 -23.89 -4.78 6.85
N ALA A 17 -24.97 -5.52 6.55
CA ALA A 17 -26.19 -5.43 7.31
C ALA A 17 -26.02 -5.92 8.77
N ALA A 18 -25.31 -7.03 8.96
CA ALA A 18 -24.98 -7.55 10.29
C ALA A 18 -24.02 -6.63 11.06
N MET A 19 -23.13 -5.91 10.35
CA MET A 19 -22.20 -4.96 10.97
C MET A 19 -22.89 -3.68 11.44
N THR A 20 -23.99 -3.27 10.81
CA THR A 20 -24.71 -2.04 11.13
C THR A 20 -25.14 -2.00 12.61
N GLU A 21 -25.79 -3.05 13.12
CA GLU A 21 -26.23 -3.12 14.51
C GLU A 21 -25.05 -3.13 15.48
N ARG A 22 -23.96 -3.82 15.12
CA ARG A 22 -22.77 -3.96 15.95
C ARG A 22 -22.01 -2.64 16.09
N ILE A 23 -21.81 -1.90 14.98
CA ILE A 23 -21.15 -0.59 15.03
C ILE A 23 -22.02 0.46 15.75
N GLU A 24 -23.36 0.41 15.62
CA GLU A 24 -24.27 1.27 16.34
C GLU A 24 -24.22 1.04 17.85
N ALA A 25 -24.17 -0.23 18.27
CA ALA A 25 -24.00 -0.61 19.68
C ALA A 25 -22.64 -0.15 20.23
N TRP A 26 -21.56 -0.39 19.47
CA TRP A 26 -20.23 0.06 19.85
C TRP A 26 -20.19 1.59 19.99
N TRP A 27 -20.70 2.31 19.00
CA TRP A 27 -20.71 3.78 19.01
C TRP A 27 -21.49 4.35 20.20
N THR A 28 -22.66 3.78 20.47
CA THR A 28 -23.50 4.19 21.62
C THR A 28 -22.79 4.01 22.94
N GLN A 29 -22.00 2.96 23.08
CA GLN A 29 -21.31 2.64 24.34
C GLN A 29 -19.97 3.38 24.50
N LYS A 30 -19.22 3.55 23.41
CA LYS A 30 -17.83 4.05 23.46
C LYS A 30 -17.70 5.54 23.10
N MET A 31 -18.59 6.04 22.27
CA MET A 31 -18.48 7.41 21.71
C MET A 31 -19.61 8.31 22.20
N GLN A 32 -20.80 8.11 21.69
CA GLN A 32 -21.97 8.96 21.97
C GLN A 32 -23.25 8.15 21.92
N PRO A 33 -24.13 8.24 22.94
CA PRO A 33 -25.45 7.57 22.94
C PRO A 33 -26.40 8.21 21.93
N GLY A 34 -27.38 7.42 21.48
CA GLY A 34 -28.50 7.90 20.67
C GLY A 34 -28.18 8.15 19.20
N VAL A 35 -27.10 7.59 18.68
CA VAL A 35 -26.77 7.64 17.26
C VAL A 35 -27.53 6.57 16.49
N LYS A 36 -27.66 6.77 15.18
CA LYS A 36 -28.12 5.77 14.21
C LYS A 36 -27.15 5.65 13.06
N ILE A 37 -26.94 4.45 12.56
CA ILE A 37 -26.21 4.21 11.32
C ILE A 37 -27.22 4.25 10.17
N LEU A 38 -27.03 5.20 9.23
CA LEU A 38 -27.97 5.43 8.11
C LEU A 38 -27.73 4.48 6.95
N ASP A 39 -26.47 4.20 6.67
CA ASP A 39 -26.01 3.32 5.60
C ASP A 39 -24.73 2.62 6.02
N MET A 40 -24.46 1.49 5.41
CA MET A 40 -23.19 0.78 5.52
C MET A 40 -22.90 0.02 4.24
N THR A 41 -21.69 0.18 3.73
CA THR A 41 -21.21 -0.50 2.52
C THR A 41 -19.77 -0.98 2.71
N ALA A 42 -19.42 -2.07 2.04
CA ALA A 42 -18.04 -2.49 1.85
C ALA A 42 -17.64 -2.16 0.41
N PRO A 43 -16.58 -1.37 0.17
CA PRO A 43 -16.17 -1.02 -1.18
C PRO A 43 -15.80 -2.27 -1.98
N GLU A 44 -16.23 -2.34 -3.23
CA GLU A 44 -15.74 -3.35 -4.17
C GLU A 44 -14.26 -3.05 -4.47
N GLY A 45 -13.38 -4.06 -4.38
CA GLY A 45 -11.95 -3.88 -4.67
C GLY A 45 -11.12 -3.22 -3.57
N SER A 46 -11.67 -2.99 -2.37
CA SER A 46 -10.87 -2.52 -1.23
C SER A 46 -9.83 -3.56 -0.83
N GLY A 47 -8.58 -3.10 -0.69
CA GLY A 47 -7.36 -3.75 -0.23
C GLY A 47 -7.32 -5.27 -0.04
N MET A 48 -6.22 -5.89 -0.41
CA MET A 48 -6.05 -7.35 -0.26
C MET A 48 -5.78 -7.78 1.18
N SER A 49 -5.52 -6.84 2.08
CA SER A 49 -4.95 -7.10 3.40
C SER A 49 -5.92 -6.93 4.56
N SER A 50 -6.90 -6.03 4.45
CA SER A 50 -7.84 -5.69 5.53
C SER A 50 -9.25 -5.48 4.99
N GLU A 51 -10.25 -5.59 5.86
CA GLU A 51 -11.63 -5.27 5.51
C GLU A 51 -11.93 -3.79 5.78
N THR A 52 -12.65 -3.13 4.87
CA THR A 52 -13.04 -1.73 4.97
C THR A 52 -14.56 -1.62 4.95
N LEU A 53 -15.13 -0.94 5.96
CA LEU A 53 -16.55 -0.62 6.03
C LEU A 53 -16.72 0.90 5.94
N LEU A 54 -17.57 1.35 5.05
CA LEU A 54 -17.95 2.76 4.89
C LEU A 54 -19.36 2.95 5.44
N PHE A 55 -19.56 3.95 6.29
CA PHE A 55 -20.88 4.19 6.89
C PHE A 55 -21.09 5.65 7.28
N THR A 56 -22.36 6.01 7.44
CA THR A 56 -22.81 7.33 7.88
C THR A 56 -23.46 7.24 9.26
N VAL A 57 -22.98 8.03 10.18
CA VAL A 57 -23.51 8.15 11.55
C VAL A 57 -24.41 9.38 11.61
N GLN A 58 -25.66 9.19 12.03
CA GLN A 58 -26.58 10.26 12.39
C GLN A 58 -26.54 10.42 13.93
N PRO A 59 -25.92 11.48 14.46
CA PRO A 59 -26.03 11.79 15.88
C PRO A 59 -27.46 12.21 16.26
N ALA A 60 -27.79 12.12 17.54
CA ALA A 60 -29.10 12.56 18.05
C ALA A 60 -29.34 14.05 17.74
N ASP A 61 -28.29 14.88 17.85
CA ASP A 61 -28.28 16.28 17.55
C ASP A 61 -27.11 16.56 16.59
N GLY A 62 -27.41 17.09 15.40
CA GLY A 62 -26.37 17.46 14.42
C GLY A 62 -26.60 16.90 13.02
N ALA A 63 -25.67 17.20 12.13
CA ALA A 63 -25.67 16.68 10.76
C ALA A 63 -25.08 15.26 10.70
N PRO A 64 -25.46 14.45 9.69
CA PRO A 64 -24.82 13.18 9.45
C PRO A 64 -23.32 13.34 9.19
N GLU A 65 -22.51 12.43 9.73
CA GLU A 65 -21.06 12.39 9.57
C GLU A 65 -20.65 11.04 8.96
N ARG A 66 -19.64 11.05 8.09
CA ARG A 66 -19.20 9.87 7.36
C ARG A 66 -17.90 9.32 7.91
N TYR A 67 -17.85 8.00 8.05
CA TYR A 67 -16.74 7.29 8.67
C TYR A 67 -16.29 6.06 7.86
N VAL A 68 -15.11 5.60 8.18
CA VAL A 68 -14.50 4.37 7.67
C VAL A 68 -14.05 3.56 8.87
N ALA A 69 -14.44 2.29 8.95
CA ALA A 69 -13.81 1.33 9.84
C ALA A 69 -12.91 0.41 9.01
N ARG A 70 -11.62 0.34 9.37
CA ARG A 70 -10.64 -0.59 8.81
C ARG A 70 -10.39 -1.70 9.84
N LEU A 71 -10.84 -2.91 9.52
CA LEU A 71 -10.75 -4.07 10.39
C LEU A 71 -9.46 -4.84 10.08
N ALA A 72 -8.77 -5.30 11.13
CA ALA A 72 -7.68 -6.24 10.96
C ALA A 72 -8.19 -7.55 10.33
N PRO A 73 -7.37 -8.26 9.53
CA PRO A 73 -7.75 -9.58 9.05
C PRO A 73 -7.91 -10.55 10.23
N LEU A 74 -8.85 -11.48 10.13
CA LEU A 74 -9.02 -12.51 11.14
C LEU A 74 -7.79 -13.45 11.12
N GLU A 75 -7.27 -13.80 12.30
CA GLU A 75 -6.14 -14.75 12.44
C GLU A 75 -6.42 -16.12 11.80
N SER A 76 -7.70 -16.50 11.73
CA SER A 76 -8.15 -17.74 11.09
C SER A 76 -8.20 -17.70 9.57
N GLN A 77 -7.92 -16.54 8.94
CA GLN A 77 -7.94 -16.42 7.50
C GLN A 77 -6.77 -17.18 6.88
N GLN A 78 -7.11 -18.20 6.13
CA GLN A 78 -6.16 -18.91 5.31
C GLN A 78 -5.58 -17.92 4.27
N PHE A 79 -4.26 -17.90 4.11
CA PHE A 79 -3.57 -17.01 3.15
C PHE A 79 -3.66 -15.50 3.47
N GLN A 80 -3.41 -15.12 4.72
CA GLN A 80 -3.05 -13.74 5.03
C GLN A 80 -1.91 -13.28 4.12
N VAL A 81 -1.98 -12.01 3.66
CA VAL A 81 -0.96 -11.45 2.76
C VAL A 81 0.30 -11.13 3.56
N PHE A 82 0.16 -10.49 4.71
CA PHE A 82 1.28 -10.09 5.56
C PHE A 82 1.37 -10.95 6.82
N PRO A 83 2.58 -11.21 7.32
CA PRO A 83 2.77 -12.01 8.53
C PRO A 83 2.37 -11.27 9.83
N GLU A 84 2.30 -9.94 9.77
CA GLU A 84 1.96 -9.06 10.89
C GLU A 84 0.97 -8.00 10.44
N TYR A 85 0.01 -7.68 11.33
CA TYR A 85 -0.93 -6.59 11.17
C TYR A 85 -0.96 -5.77 12.46
N ASP A 86 -0.47 -4.53 12.39
CA ASP A 86 -0.40 -3.63 13.53
C ASP A 86 -1.20 -2.34 13.26
N LEU A 87 -2.44 -2.32 13.73
CA LEU A 87 -3.31 -1.14 13.63
C LEU A 87 -2.82 0.01 14.51
N GLU A 88 -2.17 -0.29 15.63
CA GLU A 88 -1.61 0.75 16.50
C GLU A 88 -0.43 1.46 15.83
N LEU A 89 0.44 0.72 15.14
CA LEU A 89 1.49 1.29 14.33
C LEU A 89 0.91 2.24 13.27
N GLN A 90 -0.10 1.79 12.50
CA GLN A 90 -0.76 2.60 11.48
C GLN A 90 -1.35 3.89 12.08
N ARG A 91 -2.05 3.77 13.22
CA ARG A 91 -2.60 4.92 13.94
C ARG A 91 -1.52 5.92 14.34
N ARG A 92 -0.43 5.45 14.93
CA ARG A 92 0.69 6.30 15.38
C ARG A 92 1.35 7.00 14.20
N VAL A 93 1.58 6.31 13.09
CA VAL A 93 2.15 6.90 11.88
C VAL A 93 1.24 8.00 11.34
N MET A 94 -0.06 7.72 11.13
CA MET A 94 -1.01 8.73 10.65
C MET A 94 -1.07 9.94 11.59
N GLN A 95 -1.07 9.72 12.90
CA GLN A 95 -1.03 10.80 13.87
C GLN A 95 0.25 11.64 13.73
N THR A 96 1.42 11.00 13.69
CA THR A 96 2.72 11.69 13.54
C THR A 96 2.77 12.50 12.25
N VAL A 97 2.33 11.92 11.14
CA VAL A 97 2.28 12.62 9.84
C VAL A 97 1.35 13.82 9.89
N GLY A 98 0.14 13.66 10.40
CA GLY A 98 -0.86 14.73 10.49
C GLY A 98 -0.47 15.86 11.45
N GLU A 99 0.29 15.57 12.52
CA GLU A 99 0.75 16.58 13.49
C GLU A 99 1.97 17.37 12.99
N HIS A 100 2.82 16.77 12.14
CA HIS A 100 4.12 17.34 11.79
C HIS A 100 4.29 17.70 10.31
N THR A 101 3.32 17.38 9.47
CA THR A 101 3.36 17.70 8.03
C THR A 101 2.01 18.21 7.54
N ASP A 102 1.98 18.71 6.30
CA ASP A 102 0.74 19.03 5.58
C ASP A 102 0.31 17.90 4.61
N VAL A 103 0.90 16.70 4.75
CA VAL A 103 0.43 15.52 4.03
C VAL A 103 -0.96 15.15 4.53
N PRO A 104 -1.96 15.08 3.64
CA PRO A 104 -3.31 14.77 4.05
C PRO A 104 -3.42 13.29 4.46
N VAL A 105 -3.76 13.05 5.71
CA VAL A 105 -4.04 11.72 6.27
C VAL A 105 -5.43 11.69 6.88
N PRO A 106 -6.12 10.54 6.90
CA PRO A 106 -7.40 10.44 7.58
C PRO A 106 -7.29 10.71 9.08
N ASP A 107 -8.23 11.50 9.63
CA ASP A 107 -8.35 11.65 11.08
C ASP A 107 -8.75 10.32 11.71
N VAL A 108 -7.88 9.74 12.53
CA VAL A 108 -8.20 8.56 13.32
C VAL A 108 -8.99 8.96 14.54
N VAL A 109 -10.26 8.56 14.59
CA VAL A 109 -11.22 8.91 15.65
C VAL A 109 -11.13 7.95 16.82
N ALA A 110 -10.91 6.65 16.54
CA ALA A 110 -10.76 5.63 17.56
C ALA A 110 -9.93 4.43 17.06
N HIS A 111 -9.30 3.74 18.01
CA HIS A 111 -8.69 2.42 17.83
C HIS A 111 -9.36 1.48 18.83
N GLU A 112 -10.13 0.51 18.33
CA GLU A 112 -10.76 -0.51 19.15
C GLU A 112 -9.97 -1.83 19.04
N THR A 113 -9.49 -2.31 20.17
CA THR A 113 -8.70 -3.54 20.25
C THR A 113 -9.53 -4.77 20.60
N ASP A 114 -10.75 -4.57 21.09
CA ASP A 114 -11.65 -5.64 21.48
C ASP A 114 -12.39 -6.18 20.25
N ALA A 115 -12.01 -7.39 19.85
CA ALA A 115 -12.58 -8.08 18.69
C ALA A 115 -14.06 -8.45 18.86
N ASP A 116 -14.60 -8.47 20.08
CA ASP A 116 -16.00 -8.85 20.34
C ASP A 116 -17.00 -7.89 19.68
N TRP A 117 -16.56 -6.66 19.38
CA TRP A 117 -17.42 -5.66 18.74
C TRP A 117 -17.72 -5.96 17.28
N LEU A 118 -16.71 -6.04 16.43
CA LEU A 118 -16.87 -6.23 14.99
C LEU A 118 -16.28 -7.56 14.47
N GLY A 119 -15.81 -8.43 15.38
CA GLY A 119 -15.16 -9.68 15.04
C GLY A 119 -13.64 -9.57 14.89
N ALA A 120 -13.11 -8.35 14.82
CA ALA A 120 -11.68 -8.04 14.75
C ALA A 120 -11.42 -6.66 15.36
N PRO A 121 -10.18 -6.37 15.80
CA PRO A 121 -9.74 -5.00 16.10
C PRO A 121 -9.91 -4.10 14.89
N PHE A 122 -10.19 -2.81 15.11
CA PHE A 122 -10.37 -1.87 14.00
C PHE A 122 -9.92 -0.44 14.31
N LEU A 123 -9.58 0.29 13.25
CA LEU A 123 -9.44 1.75 13.26
C LEU A 123 -10.73 2.39 12.74
N LEU A 124 -11.21 3.39 13.47
CA LEU A 124 -12.28 4.25 13.02
C LEU A 124 -11.68 5.57 12.55
N MET A 125 -11.97 5.97 11.33
CA MET A 125 -11.45 7.18 10.70
C MET A 125 -12.58 8.02 10.11
N ARG A 126 -12.39 9.34 9.99
CA ARG A 126 -13.28 10.18 9.20
C ARG A 126 -13.11 9.85 7.72
N ARG A 127 -14.25 9.74 7.02
CA ARG A 127 -14.24 9.50 5.57
C ARG A 127 -13.86 10.78 4.84
N ILE A 128 -12.90 10.64 3.92
CA ILE A 128 -12.46 11.70 3.02
C ILE A 128 -13.09 11.49 1.65
N ASP A 129 -13.44 12.56 0.96
CA ASP A 129 -13.93 12.52 -0.41
C ASP A 129 -12.78 12.64 -1.39
N GLY A 130 -12.80 11.81 -2.40
CA GLY A 130 -11.81 11.78 -3.45
C GLY A 130 -11.95 10.52 -4.31
N ILE A 131 -11.17 10.46 -5.36
CA ILE A 131 -11.10 9.31 -6.26
C ILE A 131 -9.69 8.73 -6.26
N VAL A 132 -9.58 7.43 -6.42
CA VAL A 132 -8.32 6.70 -6.46
C VAL A 132 -8.05 6.27 -7.90
N PRO A 133 -6.81 6.35 -8.42
CA PRO A 133 -6.45 5.71 -9.68
C PRO A 133 -6.68 4.20 -9.59
N SER A 134 -7.36 3.62 -10.60
CA SER A 134 -7.76 2.22 -10.59
C SER A 134 -6.57 1.30 -10.84
N ASP A 135 -6.54 0.16 -10.14
CA ASP A 135 -5.63 -0.94 -10.43
C ASP A 135 -6.24 -1.94 -11.45
N ILE A 136 -7.58 -2.01 -11.53
CA ILE A 136 -8.31 -2.92 -12.42
C ILE A 136 -9.50 -2.17 -13.05
N PRO A 137 -9.49 -1.88 -14.36
CA PRO A 137 -8.29 -1.92 -15.22
C PRO A 137 -7.22 -0.94 -14.72
N PRO A 138 -5.94 -1.19 -15.02
CA PRO A 138 -4.86 -0.29 -14.60
C PRO A 138 -5.07 1.14 -15.07
N TYR A 139 -4.78 2.10 -14.21
CA TYR A 139 -4.85 3.54 -14.54
C TYR A 139 -3.94 3.95 -15.71
N THR A 140 -2.97 3.10 -16.06
CA THR A 140 -2.07 3.28 -17.21
C THR A 140 -2.73 3.02 -18.55
N MET A 141 -3.88 2.34 -18.58
CA MET A 141 -4.59 1.99 -19.82
C MET A 141 -6.01 2.56 -19.92
N ALA A 142 -6.65 2.92 -18.79
CA ALA A 142 -8.03 3.41 -18.80
C ALA A 142 -8.39 4.19 -17.54
N GLY A 143 -9.50 4.92 -17.58
CA GLY A 143 -10.08 5.62 -16.46
C GLY A 143 -9.70 7.09 -16.39
N TRP A 144 -10.19 7.76 -15.34
CA TRP A 144 -10.15 9.22 -15.23
C TRP A 144 -8.75 9.83 -15.33
N LEU A 145 -7.71 9.13 -14.83
CA LEU A 145 -6.33 9.61 -14.92
C LEU A 145 -5.76 9.44 -16.34
N PHE A 146 -6.06 8.29 -16.98
CA PHE A 146 -5.65 8.06 -18.38
C PHE A 146 -6.29 9.09 -19.32
N ASP A 147 -7.57 9.42 -19.11
CA ASP A 147 -8.33 10.36 -19.93
C ASP A 147 -8.06 11.83 -19.59
N ALA A 148 -7.28 12.09 -18.52
CA ALA A 148 -6.95 13.44 -18.09
C ALA A 148 -6.04 14.18 -19.08
N THR A 149 -6.05 15.52 -19.03
CA THR A 149 -5.14 16.30 -19.87
C THR A 149 -3.68 16.08 -19.45
N PRO A 150 -2.70 16.22 -20.35
CA PRO A 150 -1.28 16.14 -19.97
C PRO A 150 -0.87 17.12 -18.87
N ALA A 151 -1.56 18.24 -18.72
CA ALA A 151 -1.31 19.22 -17.66
C ALA A 151 -1.80 18.69 -16.31
N ASP A 152 -2.96 18.04 -16.28
CA ASP A 152 -3.54 17.45 -15.06
C ASP A 152 -2.77 16.21 -14.62
N GLN A 153 -2.32 15.37 -15.57
CA GLN A 153 -1.42 14.24 -15.30
C GLN A 153 -0.12 14.72 -14.66
N ARG A 154 0.53 15.76 -15.22
CA ARG A 154 1.75 16.35 -14.64
C ARG A 154 1.51 17.00 -13.27
N LYS A 155 0.32 17.59 -13.03
CA LYS A 155 -0.06 18.11 -11.72
C LYS A 155 -0.13 16.96 -10.70
N LEU A 156 -0.86 15.90 -11.02
CA LEU A 156 -1.00 14.74 -10.14
C LEU A 156 0.36 14.08 -9.85
N GLU A 157 1.19 13.89 -10.87
CA GLU A 157 2.54 13.37 -10.74
C GLU A 157 3.36 14.17 -9.72
N ARG A 158 3.46 15.50 -9.94
CA ARG A 158 4.22 16.39 -9.04
C ARG A 158 3.68 16.37 -7.61
N GLU A 159 2.38 16.47 -7.44
CA GLU A 159 1.76 16.45 -6.12
C GLU A 159 1.95 15.12 -5.40
N SER A 160 1.96 14.00 -6.13
CA SER A 160 2.23 12.66 -5.56
C SER A 160 3.68 12.53 -5.08
N VAL A 161 4.64 12.98 -5.88
CA VAL A 161 6.06 12.96 -5.49
C VAL A 161 6.32 13.95 -4.33
N ARG A 162 5.63 15.10 -4.31
CA ARG A 162 5.69 16.06 -3.20
C ARG A 162 5.26 15.44 -1.87
N VAL A 163 4.29 14.53 -1.86
CA VAL A 163 3.92 13.78 -0.64
C VAL A 163 5.15 13.07 -0.07
N LEU A 164 5.91 12.36 -0.90
CA LEU A 164 7.14 11.67 -0.44
C LEU A 164 8.16 12.66 0.11
N ALA A 165 8.40 13.77 -0.59
CA ALA A 165 9.35 14.80 -0.13
C ALA A 165 8.98 15.35 1.27
N ARG A 166 7.69 15.52 1.56
CA ARG A 166 7.18 16.00 2.83
C ARG A 166 7.24 14.94 3.93
N LEU A 167 6.91 13.68 3.62
CA LEU A 167 7.05 12.57 4.55
C LEU A 167 8.52 12.36 4.96
N HIS A 168 9.43 12.43 4.01
CA HIS A 168 10.86 12.24 4.23
C HIS A 168 11.55 13.41 4.96
N ALA A 169 10.82 14.48 5.27
CA ALA A 169 11.27 15.48 6.23
C ALA A 169 11.19 14.99 7.69
N LEU A 170 10.41 13.94 7.97
CA LEU A 170 10.32 13.29 9.27
C LEU A 170 11.47 12.29 9.42
N THR A 171 12.38 12.56 10.34
CA THR A 171 13.56 11.72 10.61
C THR A 171 13.62 11.28 12.07
N PRO A 172 14.26 10.14 12.40
CA PRO A 172 14.43 9.70 13.79
C PRO A 172 15.17 10.70 14.67
N GLU A 173 16.00 11.59 14.08
CA GLU A 173 16.75 12.61 14.82
C GLU A 173 15.86 13.78 15.27
N THR A 174 14.77 14.04 14.54
CA THR A 174 13.92 15.21 14.77
C THR A 174 12.53 14.88 15.30
N HIS A 175 12.11 13.62 15.16
CA HIS A 175 10.78 13.15 15.53
C HIS A 175 10.84 11.81 16.27
N ASP A 176 9.88 11.54 17.15
CA ASP A 176 9.75 10.24 17.81
C ASP A 176 9.24 9.15 16.85
N LEU A 177 10.19 8.56 16.12
CA LEU A 177 9.97 7.42 15.22
C LEU A 177 10.50 6.10 15.78
N ALA A 178 10.91 6.06 17.07
CA ALA A 178 11.48 4.86 17.68
C ALA A 178 10.54 3.64 17.64
N PHE A 179 9.23 3.86 17.53
CA PHE A 179 8.26 2.76 17.40
C PHE A 179 8.31 2.02 16.05
N LEU A 180 8.99 2.59 15.07
CA LEU A 180 9.22 1.99 13.75
C LEU A 180 10.56 1.23 13.68
N ASP A 181 11.42 1.41 14.69
CA ASP A 181 12.71 0.72 14.73
C ASP A 181 12.53 -0.77 15.03
N ARG A 182 13.15 -1.62 14.22
CA ARG A 182 13.06 -3.09 14.29
C ARG A 182 14.45 -3.73 14.46
N PRO A 183 15.14 -3.48 15.58
CA PRO A 183 16.53 -3.89 15.77
C PRO A 183 16.75 -5.40 15.70
N GLN A 184 15.71 -6.22 15.84
CA GLN A 184 15.76 -7.67 15.62
C GLN A 184 16.12 -8.06 14.18
N PHE A 185 15.93 -7.15 13.21
CA PHE A 185 16.27 -7.37 11.81
C PHE A 185 17.60 -6.72 11.39
N GLY A 186 18.26 -5.93 12.25
CA GLY A 186 19.56 -5.35 11.94
C GLY A 186 19.81 -4.02 12.65
N ALA A 187 21.07 -3.57 12.63
CA ALA A 187 21.47 -2.34 13.27
C ALA A 187 21.20 -1.09 12.40
N GLY A 188 21.33 -1.22 11.07
CA GLY A 188 21.03 -0.16 10.12
C GLY A 188 19.60 -0.28 9.59
N ALA A 189 18.99 0.84 9.23
CA ALA A 189 17.61 0.85 8.75
C ALA A 189 17.45 0.05 7.44
N LEU A 190 18.42 0.12 6.52
CA LEU A 190 18.40 -0.69 5.30
C LEU A 190 18.60 -2.19 5.60
N ASP A 191 19.42 -2.55 6.62
CA ASP A 191 19.53 -3.94 7.08
C ASP A 191 18.19 -4.46 7.58
N GLN A 192 17.48 -3.64 8.36
CA GLN A 192 16.16 -4.01 8.87
C GLN A 192 15.18 -4.31 7.74
N HIS A 193 15.15 -3.48 6.69
CA HIS A 193 14.31 -3.74 5.52
C HIS A 193 14.69 -5.04 4.82
N LEU A 194 15.97 -5.26 4.50
CA LEU A 194 16.40 -6.46 3.78
C LEU A 194 16.15 -7.74 4.58
N ASN A 195 16.45 -7.74 5.88
CA ASN A 195 16.28 -8.93 6.71
C ASN A 195 14.80 -9.18 7.06
N TYR A 196 13.98 -8.12 7.19
CA TYR A 196 12.53 -8.27 7.28
C TYR A 196 11.97 -8.96 6.02
N GLN A 197 12.43 -8.58 4.82
CA GLN A 197 11.96 -9.22 3.58
C GLN A 197 12.42 -10.69 3.48
N ARG A 198 13.58 -11.06 4.02
CA ARG A 198 14.00 -12.47 4.11
C ARG A 198 13.11 -13.28 5.06
N TRP A 199 12.82 -12.70 6.21
CA TRP A 199 11.92 -13.30 7.18
C TRP A 199 10.50 -13.43 6.60
N TYR A 200 10.01 -12.40 5.91
CA TYR A 200 8.71 -12.44 5.25
C TYR A 200 8.67 -13.50 4.14
N TYR A 201 9.72 -13.61 3.32
CA TYR A 201 9.82 -14.65 2.30
C TYR A 201 9.79 -16.05 2.92
N ASP A 202 10.53 -16.28 3.99
CA ASP A 202 10.54 -17.57 4.69
C ASP A 202 9.15 -17.96 5.22
N TRP A 203 8.39 -16.99 5.71
CA TRP A 203 7.02 -17.20 6.12
C TRP A 203 6.08 -17.40 4.92
N ALA A 204 6.17 -16.56 3.88
CA ALA A 204 5.25 -16.54 2.74
C ALA A 204 5.35 -17.81 1.88
N ARG A 205 6.55 -18.36 1.71
CA ARG A 205 6.83 -19.51 0.85
C ARG A 205 6.38 -20.87 1.42
N GLU A 206 6.06 -20.95 2.69
CA GLU A 206 5.58 -22.19 3.35
C GLU A 206 6.43 -23.44 3.04
N GLY A 207 7.77 -23.27 3.03
CA GLY A 207 8.73 -24.34 2.72
C GLY A 207 9.00 -24.57 1.22
N GLN A 208 8.26 -23.98 0.32
CA GLN A 208 8.55 -24.01 -1.12
C GLN A 208 9.65 -23.01 -1.46
N ARG A 209 10.33 -23.22 -2.60
CA ARG A 209 11.37 -22.30 -3.07
C ARG A 209 10.89 -21.59 -4.32
N VAL A 210 11.05 -20.26 -4.37
CA VAL A 210 10.83 -19.45 -5.56
C VAL A 210 12.20 -18.97 -6.06
N PRO A 211 12.80 -19.66 -7.06
CA PRO A 211 14.20 -19.46 -7.45
C PRO A 211 14.50 -18.02 -7.87
N LEU A 212 13.57 -17.33 -8.53
CA LEU A 212 13.77 -15.95 -8.96
C LEU A 212 13.88 -15.00 -7.77
N ILE A 213 13.07 -15.17 -6.73
CA ILE A 213 13.18 -14.35 -5.50
C ILE A 213 14.54 -14.57 -4.82
N GLU A 214 15.02 -15.82 -4.76
CA GLU A 214 16.33 -16.13 -4.18
C GLU A 214 17.47 -15.53 -5.00
N ARG A 215 17.38 -15.55 -6.34
CA ARG A 215 18.35 -14.88 -7.24
C ARG A 215 18.31 -13.36 -7.06
N THR A 216 17.12 -12.79 -6.83
CA THR A 216 16.96 -11.36 -6.59
C THR A 216 17.63 -10.94 -5.29
N PHE A 217 17.47 -11.71 -4.19
CA PHE A 217 18.20 -11.47 -2.95
C PHE A 217 19.72 -11.46 -3.16
N ALA A 218 20.25 -12.45 -3.90
CA ALA A 218 21.66 -12.52 -4.18
C ALA A 218 22.17 -11.34 -5.02
N ALA A 219 21.37 -10.86 -5.98
CA ALA A 219 21.68 -9.67 -6.77
C ALA A 219 21.68 -8.38 -5.93
N LEU A 220 20.67 -8.21 -5.06
CA LEU A 220 20.57 -7.11 -4.13
C LEU A 220 21.77 -7.04 -3.17
N ASP A 221 22.20 -8.18 -2.64
CA ASP A 221 23.38 -8.24 -1.76
C ASP A 221 24.67 -7.85 -2.49
N LYS A 222 24.85 -8.36 -3.73
CA LYS A 222 26.04 -8.09 -4.55
C LYS A 222 26.20 -6.61 -4.90
N THR A 223 25.08 -5.95 -5.20
CA THR A 223 25.06 -4.57 -5.72
C THR A 223 24.56 -3.55 -4.72
N ARG A 224 24.53 -3.92 -3.44
CA ARG A 224 24.00 -3.09 -2.36
C ARG A 224 24.68 -1.71 -2.30
N PRO A 225 23.90 -0.61 -2.33
CA PRO A 225 24.44 0.74 -2.18
C PRO A 225 24.84 1.03 -0.74
N ALA A 226 25.58 2.13 -0.56
CA ALA A 226 25.77 2.72 0.77
C ALA A 226 24.41 3.18 1.32
N GLU A 227 24.24 3.03 2.63
CA GLU A 227 23.01 3.46 3.29
C GLU A 227 22.92 4.98 3.33
N GLY A 228 21.82 5.53 2.81
CA GLY A 228 21.49 6.95 2.87
C GLY A 228 20.89 7.37 4.21
N PRO A 229 20.57 8.65 4.39
CA PRO A 229 19.90 9.16 5.58
C PRO A 229 18.56 8.45 5.84
N THR A 230 18.31 8.13 7.11
CA THR A 230 17.06 7.47 7.53
C THR A 230 15.94 8.49 7.66
N VAL A 231 14.80 8.19 7.06
CA VAL A 231 13.57 9.00 7.10
C VAL A 231 12.36 8.10 7.43
N LEU A 232 11.19 8.70 7.65
CA LEU A 232 9.93 7.97 7.69
C LEU A 232 9.58 7.50 6.26
N ASN A 233 9.49 6.19 6.06
CA ASN A 233 8.96 5.61 4.84
C ASN A 233 7.46 5.30 4.99
N TRP A 234 6.68 5.62 3.97
CA TRP A 234 5.28 5.21 3.87
C TRP A 234 5.14 3.71 3.60
N GLY A 235 6.04 3.18 2.77
CA GLY A 235 6.18 1.74 2.52
C GLY A 235 5.41 1.23 1.31
N ASP A 236 4.11 1.53 1.16
CA ASP A 236 3.33 1.25 -0.07
C ASP A 236 3.04 2.55 -0.83
N SER A 237 4.10 3.24 -1.20
CA SER A 237 4.14 4.58 -1.76
C SER A 237 3.75 4.60 -3.25
N ARG A 238 2.51 4.23 -3.56
CA ARG A 238 1.95 4.22 -4.91
C ARG A 238 0.71 5.11 -5.00
N ILE A 239 0.45 5.66 -6.18
CA ILE A 239 -0.69 6.56 -6.38
C ILE A 239 -2.05 5.87 -6.20
N GLY A 240 -2.12 4.54 -6.33
CA GLY A 240 -3.30 3.74 -6.01
C GLY A 240 -3.67 3.75 -4.51
N ASN A 241 -2.78 4.23 -3.64
CA ASN A 241 -3.02 4.45 -2.22
C ASN A 241 -3.17 5.93 -1.85
N MET A 242 -3.36 6.80 -2.84
CA MET A 242 -3.75 8.21 -2.67
C MET A 242 -5.16 8.45 -3.18
N MET A 243 -5.94 9.17 -2.42
CA MET A 243 -7.20 9.76 -2.92
C MET A 243 -6.91 11.15 -3.48
N PHE A 244 -7.51 11.48 -4.60
CA PHE A 244 -7.32 12.76 -5.27
C PHE A 244 -8.63 13.55 -5.36
N ALA A 245 -8.51 14.85 -5.17
CA ALA A 245 -9.52 15.83 -5.52
C ALA A 245 -8.85 16.91 -6.38
N ASP A 246 -9.40 17.18 -7.55
CA ASP A 246 -8.83 18.15 -8.50
C ASP A 246 -7.33 17.90 -8.80
N PHE A 247 -6.95 16.63 -8.99
CA PHE A 247 -5.58 16.17 -9.26
C PHE A 247 -4.55 16.52 -8.17
N ALA A 248 -5.00 16.78 -6.95
CA ALA A 248 -4.15 16.93 -5.77
C ALA A 248 -4.52 15.87 -4.73
N PRO A 249 -3.55 15.33 -3.95
CA PRO A 249 -3.84 14.38 -2.89
C PRO A 249 -4.79 14.96 -1.85
N ALA A 250 -5.92 14.28 -1.64
CA ALA A 250 -6.89 14.58 -0.59
C ALA A 250 -6.70 13.66 0.63
N ALA A 251 -6.16 12.46 0.42
CA ALA A 251 -5.74 11.56 1.49
C ALA A 251 -4.63 10.62 1.02
N VAL A 252 -3.71 10.30 1.93
CA VAL A 252 -2.70 9.24 1.80
C VAL A 252 -3.12 8.09 2.69
N LEU A 253 -3.26 6.91 2.12
CA LEU A 253 -3.85 5.71 2.73
C LEU A 253 -2.81 4.61 2.85
N ASP A 254 -3.18 3.53 3.54
CA ASP A 254 -2.45 2.26 3.59
C ASP A 254 -1.04 2.34 4.19
N TRP A 255 -1.00 2.59 5.48
CA TRP A 255 0.22 2.77 6.27
C TRP A 255 0.75 1.48 6.90
N GLU A 256 0.26 0.31 6.47
CA GLU A 256 0.61 -0.99 7.07
C GLU A 256 2.07 -1.40 6.83
N MET A 257 2.71 -0.86 5.79
CA MET A 257 4.12 -1.10 5.46
C MET A 257 5.05 0.03 5.94
N ALA A 258 4.55 0.97 6.76
CA ALA A 258 5.34 2.09 7.23
C ALA A 258 6.55 1.63 8.07
N ALA A 259 7.68 2.28 7.85
CA ALA A 259 8.95 1.94 8.46
C ALA A 259 9.88 3.17 8.52
N ILE A 260 11.11 2.98 8.98
CA ILE A 260 12.19 3.95 8.82
C ILE A 260 13.24 3.39 7.88
N GLY A 261 13.78 4.19 6.98
CA GLY A 261 14.79 3.77 6.01
C GLY A 261 15.26 4.89 5.09
N PRO A 262 16.14 4.61 4.12
CA PRO A 262 16.47 5.55 3.06
C PRO A 262 15.24 6.00 2.28
N ALA A 263 15.19 7.27 1.87
CA ALA A 263 14.09 7.84 1.09
C ALA A 263 13.83 7.10 -0.24
N GLU A 264 14.91 6.57 -0.81
CA GLU A 264 14.91 5.82 -2.05
C GLU A 264 14.03 4.56 -2.01
N ILE A 265 13.71 4.03 -0.82
CA ILE A 265 12.80 2.89 -0.67
C ILE A 265 11.41 3.25 -1.19
N ASP A 266 10.88 4.40 -0.80
CA ASP A 266 9.57 4.85 -1.26
C ASP A 266 9.61 5.38 -2.70
N VAL A 267 10.66 6.11 -3.06
CA VAL A 267 10.84 6.62 -4.43
C VAL A 267 10.94 5.45 -5.40
N GLY A 268 11.76 4.45 -5.11
CA GLY A 268 11.91 3.24 -5.92
C GLY A 268 10.62 2.42 -6.00
N TRP A 269 9.84 2.37 -4.92
CA TRP A 269 8.54 1.70 -4.92
C TRP A 269 7.54 2.39 -5.86
N MET A 270 7.42 3.72 -5.78
CA MET A 270 6.54 4.51 -6.66
C MET A 270 6.88 4.29 -8.14
N ILE A 271 8.17 4.37 -8.51
CA ILE A 271 8.64 4.16 -9.88
C ILE A 271 8.36 2.74 -10.33
N PHE A 272 8.74 1.75 -9.52
CA PHE A 272 8.57 0.34 -9.87
C PHE A 272 7.09 -0.03 -10.07
N LEU A 273 6.19 0.38 -9.17
CA LEU A 273 4.77 0.05 -9.31
C LEU A 273 4.15 0.69 -10.55
N HIS A 274 4.54 1.92 -10.90
CA HIS A 274 4.12 2.49 -12.18
C HIS A 274 4.62 1.67 -13.36
N ARG A 275 5.91 1.33 -13.40
CA ARG A 275 6.53 0.49 -14.43
C ARG A 275 5.86 -0.89 -14.53
N PHE A 276 5.46 -1.48 -13.41
CA PHE A 276 4.70 -2.74 -13.39
C PHE A 276 3.36 -2.60 -14.13
N PHE A 277 2.61 -1.53 -13.90
CA PHE A 277 1.35 -1.28 -14.60
C PHE A 277 1.56 -0.92 -16.07
N GLU A 278 2.64 -0.22 -16.43
CA GLU A 278 3.03 0.01 -17.82
C GLU A 278 3.34 -1.32 -18.54
N ASP A 279 4.18 -2.18 -17.95
CA ASP A 279 4.52 -3.50 -18.51
C ASP A 279 3.26 -4.34 -18.73
N MET A 280 2.33 -4.32 -17.81
CA MET A 280 1.04 -4.99 -17.94
C MET A 280 0.25 -4.40 -19.13
N THR A 281 0.16 -3.09 -19.25
CA THR A 281 -0.54 -2.39 -20.35
C THR A 281 0.05 -2.73 -21.70
N TYR A 282 1.38 -2.73 -21.82
CA TYR A 282 2.08 -3.12 -23.05
C TYR A 282 1.85 -4.56 -23.47
N LYS A 283 1.79 -5.49 -22.52
CA LYS A 283 1.45 -6.90 -22.79
C LYS A 283 0.07 -7.08 -23.41
N TYR A 284 -0.86 -6.18 -23.14
CA TYR A 284 -2.17 -6.14 -23.78
C TYR A 284 -2.16 -5.36 -25.11
N GLY A 285 -1.04 -4.81 -25.55
CA GLY A 285 -0.92 -4.01 -26.78
C GLY A 285 -1.69 -2.70 -26.73
N MET A 286 -1.91 -2.15 -25.52
CA MET A 286 -2.67 -0.92 -25.30
C MET A 286 -1.72 0.28 -25.20
N PRO A 287 -2.17 1.50 -25.57
CA PRO A 287 -1.44 2.74 -25.26
C PRO A 287 -1.31 2.94 -23.76
N CYS A 288 -0.22 3.56 -23.34
CA CYS A 288 0.14 3.77 -21.96
C CYS A 288 0.39 5.24 -21.62
N LEU A 289 0.59 5.57 -20.35
CA LEU A 289 1.01 6.88 -19.86
C LEU A 289 2.55 7.01 -19.91
N GLU A 290 3.14 7.02 -21.12
CA GLU A 290 4.59 6.91 -21.36
C GLU A 290 5.45 7.99 -20.67
N ASP A 291 4.89 9.19 -20.43
CA ASP A 291 5.60 10.34 -19.84
C ASP A 291 5.24 10.57 -18.37
N PHE A 292 4.70 9.57 -17.66
CA PHE A 292 4.19 9.70 -16.30
C PHE A 292 5.00 8.83 -15.33
N LEU A 293 5.37 9.35 -14.17
CA LEU A 293 6.15 8.70 -13.10
C LEU A 293 7.44 7.99 -13.59
N GLN A 294 8.05 8.50 -14.64
CA GLN A 294 9.32 7.99 -15.13
C GLN A 294 10.47 8.31 -14.15
N ARG A 295 11.43 7.40 -14.02
CA ARG A 295 12.52 7.47 -13.01
C ARG A 295 13.19 8.83 -12.93
N ASP A 296 13.71 9.33 -14.05
CA ASP A 296 14.48 10.59 -14.09
C ASP A 296 13.60 11.77 -13.66
N ARG A 297 12.34 11.76 -14.11
CA ARG A 297 11.38 12.79 -13.78
C ARG A 297 10.96 12.75 -12.31
N VAL A 298 10.72 11.58 -11.76
CA VAL A 298 10.42 11.42 -10.32
C VAL A 298 11.59 11.89 -9.46
N ALA A 299 12.83 11.52 -9.85
CA ALA A 299 14.04 11.97 -9.17
C ALA A 299 14.22 13.50 -9.22
N GLU A 300 13.98 14.13 -10.40
CA GLU A 300 14.02 15.57 -10.57
C GLU A 300 12.99 16.29 -9.67
N ILE A 301 11.71 15.86 -9.73
CA ILE A 301 10.65 16.44 -8.90
C ILE A 301 10.96 16.24 -7.41
N TYR A 302 11.42 15.05 -7.02
CA TYR A 302 11.77 14.79 -5.64
C TYR A 302 12.89 15.70 -5.14
N ALA A 303 13.94 15.89 -5.95
CA ALA A 303 15.04 16.79 -5.61
C ALA A 303 14.58 18.26 -5.50
N GLU A 304 13.73 18.73 -6.41
CA GLU A 304 13.12 20.06 -6.33
C GLU A 304 12.28 20.27 -5.07
N GLU A 305 11.44 19.29 -4.69
CA GLU A 305 10.49 19.42 -3.58
C GLU A 305 11.13 19.17 -2.21
N SER A 306 12.16 18.30 -2.13
CA SER A 306 12.82 17.93 -0.86
C SER A 306 14.14 18.65 -0.62
N GLY A 307 14.79 19.19 -1.67
CA GLY A 307 16.16 19.67 -1.62
C GLY A 307 17.22 18.57 -1.48
N ARG A 308 16.86 17.31 -1.72
CA ARG A 308 17.73 16.12 -1.62
C ARG A 308 17.75 15.36 -2.94
N GLU A 309 18.92 14.96 -3.38
CA GLU A 309 19.05 14.02 -4.50
C GLU A 309 18.81 12.58 -4.00
N VAL A 310 18.25 11.75 -4.86
CA VAL A 310 18.10 10.29 -4.67
C VAL A 310 19.07 9.56 -5.58
N HIS A 311 19.64 8.45 -5.07
CA HIS A 311 20.70 7.73 -5.77
C HIS A 311 20.35 6.24 -5.87
N ASP A 312 21.06 5.52 -6.73
CA ASP A 312 20.94 4.06 -6.87
C ASP A 312 19.51 3.56 -7.11
N LEU A 313 18.65 4.36 -7.77
CA LEU A 313 17.24 4.05 -7.96
C LEU A 313 17.01 2.72 -8.68
N GLU A 314 17.90 2.28 -9.57
CA GLU A 314 17.79 0.95 -10.18
C GLU A 314 17.85 -0.18 -9.15
N TRP A 315 18.68 -0.02 -8.13
CA TRP A 315 18.74 -0.97 -7.02
C TRP A 315 17.46 -0.93 -6.18
N TYR A 316 16.95 0.26 -5.86
CA TYR A 316 15.75 0.41 -5.05
C TYR A 316 14.48 -0.03 -5.80
N GLU A 317 14.41 0.14 -7.12
CA GLU A 317 13.34 -0.44 -7.95
C GLU A 317 13.40 -1.98 -7.95
N MET A 318 14.61 -2.59 -8.06
CA MET A 318 14.75 -4.04 -7.93
C MET A 318 14.39 -4.52 -6.52
N PHE A 319 14.71 -3.76 -5.48
CA PHE A 319 14.28 -4.05 -4.12
C PHE A 319 12.76 -3.93 -3.98
N ALA A 320 12.13 -2.94 -4.58
CA ALA A 320 10.67 -2.81 -4.65
C ALA A 320 10.04 -4.02 -5.36
N ALA A 321 10.58 -4.41 -6.50
CA ALA A 321 10.13 -5.59 -7.26
C ALA A 321 10.24 -6.86 -6.42
N GLN A 322 11.34 -7.05 -5.68
CA GLN A 322 11.53 -8.19 -4.78
C GLN A 322 10.48 -8.20 -3.65
N ARG A 323 10.18 -7.05 -3.03
CA ARG A 323 9.13 -6.93 -2.00
C ARG A 323 7.76 -7.32 -2.56
N PHE A 324 7.42 -6.81 -3.74
CA PHE A 324 6.15 -7.12 -4.40
C PHE A 324 6.07 -8.58 -4.88
N ALA A 325 7.20 -9.19 -5.26
CA ALA A 325 7.27 -10.63 -5.59
C ALA A 325 6.93 -11.52 -4.39
N ILE A 326 7.35 -11.14 -3.18
CA ILE A 326 6.98 -11.89 -1.95
C ILE A 326 5.48 -11.75 -1.68
N VAL A 327 4.90 -10.55 -1.83
CA VAL A 327 3.44 -10.34 -1.75
C VAL A 327 2.71 -11.24 -2.76
N SER A 328 3.25 -11.36 -3.98
CA SER A 328 2.65 -12.17 -5.06
C SER A 328 2.53 -13.65 -4.68
N ILE A 329 3.43 -14.21 -3.89
CA ILE A 329 3.30 -15.59 -3.40
C ILE A 329 1.96 -15.76 -2.67
N ARG A 330 1.69 -14.90 -1.68
CA ARG A 330 0.51 -15.03 -0.83
C ARG A 330 -0.78 -14.73 -1.60
N THR A 331 -0.77 -13.73 -2.48
CA THR A 331 -1.94 -13.37 -3.30
C THR A 331 -2.26 -14.46 -4.31
N THR A 332 -1.27 -15.06 -4.97
CA THR A 332 -1.48 -16.17 -5.91
C THR A 332 -2.04 -17.40 -5.22
N TRP A 333 -1.45 -17.83 -4.10
CA TRP A 333 -1.96 -19.00 -3.38
C TRP A 333 -3.35 -18.77 -2.79
N ARG A 334 -3.68 -17.55 -2.40
CA ARG A 334 -5.03 -17.19 -2.00
C ARG A 334 -6.03 -17.33 -3.15
N THR A 335 -5.70 -16.82 -4.33
CA THR A 335 -6.54 -16.95 -5.54
C THR A 335 -6.75 -18.42 -5.91
N VAL A 336 -5.70 -19.25 -5.84
CA VAL A 336 -5.79 -20.71 -6.05
C VAL A 336 -6.69 -21.38 -5.01
N ALA A 337 -6.54 -21.02 -3.73
CA ALA A 337 -7.33 -21.61 -2.65
C ALA A 337 -8.83 -21.31 -2.76
N TYR A 338 -9.20 -20.16 -3.32
CA TYR A 338 -10.60 -19.80 -3.58
C TYR A 338 -11.13 -20.31 -4.91
N GLY A 339 -10.28 -20.99 -5.71
CA GLY A 339 -10.69 -21.60 -6.96
C GLY A 339 -10.76 -20.62 -8.15
N ASP A 340 -10.22 -19.41 -7.98
CA ASP A 340 -10.21 -18.36 -9.01
C ASP A 340 -9.00 -18.50 -9.96
N ALA A 341 -8.04 -19.38 -9.66
CA ALA A 341 -6.90 -19.72 -10.51
C ALA A 341 -6.41 -21.15 -10.26
N GLU A 342 -5.67 -21.70 -11.22
CA GLU A 342 -4.94 -22.96 -11.06
C GLU A 342 -3.57 -22.72 -10.41
N ALA A 343 -3.07 -23.72 -9.66
CA ALA A 343 -1.73 -23.65 -9.09
C ALA A 343 -0.67 -23.62 -10.21
N PRO A 344 0.32 -22.73 -10.16
CA PRO A 344 1.38 -22.67 -11.17
C PRO A 344 2.24 -23.93 -11.14
N GLU A 345 2.63 -24.45 -12.32
CA GLU A 345 3.57 -25.56 -12.45
C GLU A 345 5.02 -25.11 -12.11
N ASP A 346 5.41 -23.91 -12.57
CA ASP A 346 6.66 -23.26 -12.21
C ASP A 346 6.41 -22.24 -11.09
N LEU A 347 7.13 -22.37 -9.97
CA LEU A 347 6.93 -21.48 -8.82
C LEU A 347 7.37 -20.03 -9.07
N ASP A 348 8.20 -19.77 -10.09
CA ASP A 348 8.51 -18.40 -10.49
C ASP A 348 7.29 -17.71 -11.16
N ASP A 349 6.28 -18.47 -11.62
CA ASP A 349 5.05 -17.93 -12.21
C ASP A 349 4.05 -17.37 -11.16
N VAL A 350 4.32 -17.53 -9.85
CA VAL A 350 3.60 -16.75 -8.81
C VAL A 350 3.86 -15.24 -8.95
N ILE A 351 4.93 -14.85 -9.65
CA ILE A 351 5.34 -13.47 -9.86
C ILE A 351 4.71 -12.96 -11.15
N MET A 352 3.64 -12.16 -11.04
CA MET A 352 2.89 -11.62 -12.19
C MET A 352 3.76 -10.83 -13.19
N PHE A 353 4.89 -10.28 -12.74
CA PHE A 353 5.85 -9.50 -13.52
C PHE A 353 7.20 -10.22 -13.65
N ARG A 354 7.19 -11.56 -13.72
CA ARG A 354 8.38 -12.43 -13.80
C ARG A 354 9.42 -11.91 -14.78
N SER A 355 9.04 -11.65 -16.03
CA SER A 355 9.98 -11.17 -17.08
C SER A 355 10.67 -9.85 -16.73
N LEU A 356 9.92 -8.92 -16.10
CA LEU A 356 10.47 -7.65 -15.67
C LEU A 356 11.49 -7.84 -14.54
N LEU A 357 11.20 -8.72 -13.57
CA LEU A 357 12.13 -9.01 -12.49
C LEU A 357 13.37 -9.77 -12.97
N GLU A 358 13.23 -10.71 -13.92
CA GLU A 358 14.34 -11.39 -14.54
C GLU A 358 15.30 -10.40 -15.23
N GLU A 359 14.76 -9.45 -16.01
CA GLU A 359 15.55 -8.38 -16.64
C GLU A 359 16.33 -7.54 -15.64
N MET A 360 15.69 -7.14 -14.52
CA MET A 360 16.36 -6.37 -13.45
C MET A 360 17.52 -7.16 -12.82
N VAL A 361 17.30 -8.43 -12.53
CA VAL A 361 18.34 -9.32 -11.96
C VAL A 361 19.50 -9.51 -12.94
N GLU A 362 19.24 -9.74 -14.22
CA GLU A 362 20.28 -9.90 -15.25
C GLU A 362 21.14 -8.63 -15.39
N ARG A 363 20.51 -7.47 -15.40
CA ARG A 363 21.23 -6.17 -15.41
C ARG A 363 22.15 -6.01 -14.20
N ALA A 364 21.63 -6.30 -13.00
CA ALA A 364 22.40 -6.21 -11.76
C ALA A 364 23.57 -7.23 -11.70
N GLN A 365 23.44 -8.39 -12.34
CA GLN A 365 24.50 -9.39 -12.40
C GLN A 365 25.62 -9.04 -13.39
N ALA A 366 25.30 -8.20 -14.39
CA ALA A 366 26.27 -7.74 -15.40
C ALA A 366 27.21 -6.64 -14.88
N LEU A 367 26.87 -5.98 -13.76
CA LEU A 367 27.70 -5.02 -13.03
C LEU A 367 28.71 -5.71 -12.12
#